data_a636113019f11644ff4aa709248946f1
#
_entry.id   a636113019f11644ff4aa709248946f1
#
_cell.length_a   1.000
_cell.length_b   1.000
_cell.length_c   1.000
_cell.angle_alpha   90.00
_cell.angle_beta   90.00
_cell.angle_gamma   90.00
#
_symmetry.space_group_name_H-M   'P 1'
#
loop_
_entity.id
_entity.type
_entity.pdbx_description
1 polymer ?
#
loop_
_entity_poly.entity_id
_entity_poly.type
_entity_poly.pdbx_seq_one_letter_code
_entity_poly.pdbx_strand_id
1 'polypeptide(L)'
;MEFLANLGDWFNAFTSGIERIITSMFGSSNERRIKDIGFDRDKDGNVDIVPASTIDQINSFEAEYEKLTDDELRQTAPKLREKLKQGATLDDILPESFAATREAGRRFLQMRHYDVQMVGGYILHHGMIAEMVTGEGKTLVATLPAALNALSGHVHAITVNDYLAQRDMEWMGIIYQGLGLT
;
A
#
# COMPACT_ATOMS: atom_id res chain seq x y z
N MET A 1 26.84 -35.76 -23.60
CA MET A 1 26.33 -34.85 -22.53
C MET A 1 26.40 -33.36 -22.89
N GLU A 2 27.43 -32.92 -23.61
CA GLU A 2 27.59 -31.53 -24.10
C GLU A 2 26.42 -31.03 -25.00
N PHE A 3 25.88 -31.90 -25.87
CA PHE A 3 24.77 -31.50 -26.77
C PHE A 3 23.50 -31.12 -26.02
N LEU A 4 23.14 -31.80 -24.94
CA LEU A 4 21.99 -31.49 -24.12
C LEU A 4 22.19 -30.22 -23.28
N ALA A 5 23.42 -29.98 -22.82
CA ALA A 5 23.77 -28.72 -22.11
C ALA A 5 23.67 -27.52 -23.06
N ASN A 6 24.23 -27.62 -24.26
CA ASN A 6 24.18 -26.57 -25.30
C ASN A 6 22.71 -26.28 -25.74
N LEU A 7 21.85 -27.31 -25.79
CA LEU A 7 20.43 -27.13 -26.12
C LEU A 7 19.68 -26.39 -25.00
N GLY A 8 20.00 -26.69 -23.72
CA GLY A 8 19.47 -25.98 -22.56
C GLY A 8 19.89 -24.51 -22.53
N ASP A 9 21.16 -24.23 -22.80
CA ASP A 9 21.70 -22.87 -22.85
C ASP A 9 21.10 -22.05 -24.00
N TRP A 10 20.92 -22.67 -25.17
CA TRP A 10 20.24 -22.04 -26.28
C TRP A 10 18.77 -21.74 -25.98
N PHE A 11 18.04 -22.68 -25.37
CA PHE A 11 16.65 -22.49 -24.98
C PHE A 11 16.50 -21.38 -23.93
N ASN A 12 17.38 -21.32 -22.92
CA ASN A 12 17.44 -20.27 -21.94
C ASN A 12 17.75 -18.89 -22.54
N ALA A 13 18.68 -18.84 -23.49
CA ALA A 13 19.00 -17.61 -24.21
C ALA A 13 17.84 -17.12 -25.09
N PHE A 14 17.14 -18.04 -25.73
CA PHE A 14 15.93 -17.73 -26.53
C PHE A 14 14.79 -17.23 -25.70
N THR A 15 14.46 -17.92 -24.59
CA THR A 15 13.39 -17.51 -23.67
C THR A 15 13.70 -16.16 -23.00
N SER A 16 14.93 -15.93 -22.57
CA SER A 16 15.35 -14.64 -22.01
C SER A 16 15.34 -13.50 -23.04
N GLY A 17 15.58 -13.82 -24.32
CA GLY A 17 15.43 -12.86 -25.42
C GLY A 17 14.00 -12.45 -25.65
N ILE A 18 13.08 -13.41 -25.68
CA ILE A 18 11.63 -13.15 -25.79
C ILE A 18 11.13 -12.37 -24.58
N GLU A 19 11.53 -12.75 -23.37
CA GLU A 19 11.17 -12.07 -22.14
C GLU A 19 11.60 -10.60 -22.13
N ARG A 20 12.83 -10.31 -22.58
CA ARG A 20 13.32 -8.93 -22.76
C ARG A 20 12.49 -8.13 -23.76
N ILE A 21 12.11 -8.72 -24.90
CA ILE A 21 11.28 -8.06 -25.91
C ILE A 21 9.91 -7.76 -25.33
N ILE A 22 9.26 -8.73 -24.68
CA ILE A 22 7.96 -8.57 -24.05
C ILE A 22 8.03 -7.49 -22.96
N THR A 23 9.05 -7.55 -22.10
CA THR A 23 9.23 -6.55 -21.03
C THR A 23 9.50 -5.15 -21.59
N SER A 24 10.25 -5.03 -22.71
CA SER A 24 10.50 -3.73 -23.34
C SER A 24 9.25 -3.14 -24.02
N MET A 25 8.31 -3.98 -24.47
CA MET A 25 7.08 -3.54 -25.15
C MET A 25 5.93 -3.28 -24.17
N PHE A 26 5.84 -4.07 -23.12
CA PHE A 26 4.69 -4.08 -22.19
C PHE A 26 5.02 -3.69 -20.74
N GLY A 27 6.28 -3.34 -20.46
CA GLY A 27 6.77 -3.13 -19.10
C GLY A 27 6.92 -4.43 -18.30
N SER A 28 7.52 -4.35 -17.14
CA SER A 28 7.59 -5.47 -16.20
C SER A 28 6.21 -5.83 -15.64
N SER A 29 6.04 -7.06 -15.14
CA SER A 29 4.81 -7.47 -14.46
C SER A 29 4.48 -6.55 -13.26
N ASN A 30 5.52 -6.07 -12.57
CA ASN A 30 5.38 -5.16 -11.44
C ASN A 30 4.92 -3.76 -11.89
N GLU A 31 5.50 -3.21 -12.97
CA GLU A 31 5.06 -1.91 -13.52
C GLU A 31 3.59 -1.93 -13.93
N ARG A 32 3.16 -2.98 -14.62
CA ARG A 32 1.75 -3.13 -15.00
C ARG A 32 0.83 -3.17 -13.77
N ARG A 33 1.20 -3.93 -12.74
CA ARG A 33 0.43 -4.01 -11.50
C ARG A 33 0.36 -2.67 -10.76
N ILE A 34 1.47 -1.93 -10.69
CA ILE A 34 1.52 -0.59 -10.10
C ILE A 34 0.61 0.37 -10.87
N LYS A 35 0.60 0.28 -12.20
CA LYS A 35 -0.29 1.04 -13.05
C LYS A 35 -1.76 0.67 -12.85
N ASP A 36 -2.09 -0.62 -12.69
CA ASP A 36 -3.46 -1.08 -12.41
C ASP A 36 -3.97 -0.56 -11.05
N ILE A 37 -3.08 -0.40 -10.06
CA ILE A 37 -3.41 0.23 -8.78
C ILE A 37 -3.68 1.74 -8.95
N GLY A 38 -3.12 2.35 -10.00
CA GLY A 38 -3.37 3.72 -10.37
C GLY A 38 -2.16 4.67 -10.32
N PHE A 39 -0.96 4.13 -10.25
CA PHE A 39 0.27 4.91 -10.23
C PHE A 39 1.07 4.65 -11.51
N ASP A 40 0.92 5.53 -12.49
CA ASP A 40 1.66 5.45 -13.76
C ASP A 40 2.87 6.39 -13.72
N ARG A 41 4.02 5.87 -14.11
CA ARG A 41 5.27 6.64 -14.19
C ARG A 41 5.78 6.59 -15.62
N ASP A 42 5.90 7.77 -16.22
CA ASP A 42 6.45 7.89 -17.56
C ASP A 42 7.99 7.70 -17.58
N LYS A 43 8.56 7.68 -18.79
CA LYS A 43 10.02 7.50 -19.00
C LYS A 43 10.85 8.66 -18.47
N ASP A 44 10.24 9.82 -18.30
CA ASP A 44 10.88 11.06 -17.81
C ASP A 44 10.77 11.16 -16.29
N GLY A 45 10.06 10.22 -15.66
CA GLY A 45 9.90 10.11 -14.20
C GLY A 45 8.70 10.88 -13.65
N ASN A 46 7.86 11.49 -14.52
CA ASN A 46 6.63 12.11 -14.08
C ASN A 46 5.61 11.04 -13.66
N VAL A 47 4.80 11.39 -12.70
CA VAL A 47 3.80 10.49 -12.12
C VAL A 47 2.42 11.02 -12.46
N ASP A 48 1.62 10.17 -13.07
CA ASP A 48 0.21 10.40 -13.33
C ASP A 48 -0.64 9.41 -12.53
N ILE A 49 -1.71 9.90 -11.91
CA ILE A 49 -2.70 9.05 -11.25
C ILE A 49 -3.76 8.65 -12.28
N VAL A 50 -3.93 7.35 -12.44
CA VAL A 50 -4.92 6.80 -13.38
C VAL A 50 -6.33 7.08 -12.86
N PRO A 51 -7.21 7.74 -13.63
CA PRO A 51 -8.57 8.05 -13.21
C PRO A 51 -9.37 6.80 -12.85
N ALA A 52 -10.21 6.89 -11.84
CA ALA A 52 -11.04 5.83 -11.27
C ALA A 52 -10.27 4.63 -10.69
N SER A 53 -8.96 4.71 -10.58
CA SER A 53 -8.11 3.73 -9.92
C SER A 53 -8.24 3.75 -8.40
N THR A 54 -7.65 2.77 -7.73
CA THR A 54 -7.63 2.73 -6.25
C THR A 54 -6.98 3.98 -5.66
N ILE A 55 -5.87 4.47 -6.23
CA ILE A 55 -5.19 5.67 -5.75
C ILE A 55 -6.07 6.92 -5.96
N ASP A 56 -6.73 7.04 -7.11
CA ASP A 56 -7.66 8.14 -7.39
C ASP A 56 -8.84 8.14 -6.40
N GLN A 57 -9.39 6.96 -6.09
CA GLN A 57 -10.44 6.82 -5.08
C GLN A 57 -9.95 7.24 -3.68
N ILE A 58 -8.74 6.83 -3.26
CA ILE A 58 -8.15 7.25 -1.99
C ILE A 58 -8.03 8.78 -1.95
N ASN A 59 -7.53 9.39 -3.03
CA ASN A 59 -7.35 10.83 -3.12
C ASN A 59 -8.68 11.58 -3.10
N SER A 60 -9.75 11.01 -3.65
CA SER A 60 -11.08 11.63 -3.63
C SER A 60 -11.65 11.84 -2.22
N PHE A 61 -11.28 10.99 -1.26
CA PHE A 61 -11.70 11.12 0.14
C PHE A 61 -10.91 12.16 0.92
N GLU A 62 -9.73 12.62 0.44
CA GLU A 62 -8.83 13.47 1.21
C GLU A 62 -9.52 14.76 1.69
N ALA A 63 -10.21 15.46 0.78
CA ALA A 63 -10.90 16.71 1.10
C ALA A 63 -12.06 16.55 2.11
N GLU A 64 -12.65 15.37 2.21
CA GLU A 64 -13.67 15.04 3.21
C GLU A 64 -13.01 14.84 4.58
N TYR A 65 -11.98 14.01 4.64
CA TYR A 65 -11.28 13.69 5.88
C TYR A 65 -10.55 14.89 6.49
N GLU A 66 -10.03 15.81 5.67
CA GLU A 66 -9.41 17.05 6.14
C GLU A 66 -10.36 17.96 6.94
N LYS A 67 -11.66 17.89 6.67
CA LYS A 67 -12.68 18.72 7.33
C LYS A 67 -13.18 18.12 8.64
N LEU A 68 -12.92 16.84 8.89
CA LEU A 68 -13.37 16.17 10.10
C LEU A 68 -12.67 16.73 11.34
N THR A 69 -13.37 16.83 12.43
CA THR A 69 -12.76 17.02 13.75
C THR A 69 -12.04 15.75 14.20
N ASP A 70 -11.19 15.85 15.22
CA ASP A 70 -10.47 14.68 15.75
C ASP A 70 -11.42 13.61 16.31
N ASP A 71 -12.55 14.03 16.90
CA ASP A 71 -13.58 13.11 17.39
C ASP A 71 -14.31 12.41 16.24
N GLU A 72 -14.60 13.11 15.15
CA GLU A 72 -15.19 12.52 13.95
C GLU A 72 -14.22 11.56 13.26
N LEU A 73 -12.94 11.91 13.19
CA LEU A 73 -11.90 11.03 12.65
C LEU A 73 -11.78 9.74 13.49
N ARG A 74 -11.87 9.84 14.81
CA ARG A 74 -11.87 8.70 15.74
C ARG A 74 -13.09 7.78 15.56
N GLN A 75 -14.19 8.27 15.00
CA GLN A 75 -15.35 7.45 14.63
C GLN A 75 -15.19 6.68 13.33
N THR A 76 -14.06 6.82 12.62
CA THR A 76 -13.84 6.13 11.35
C THR A 76 -13.82 4.61 11.52
N ALA A 77 -13.06 4.07 12.48
CA ALA A 77 -13.02 2.62 12.68
C ALA A 77 -14.38 2.02 13.04
N PRO A 78 -15.20 2.57 13.96
CA PRO A 78 -16.57 2.13 14.18
C PRO A 78 -17.43 2.16 12.90
N LYS A 79 -17.37 3.24 12.11
CA LYS A 79 -18.14 3.38 10.85
C LYS A 79 -17.76 2.32 9.82
N LEU A 80 -16.46 2.09 9.61
CA LEU A 80 -15.98 1.11 8.65
C LEU A 80 -16.30 -0.32 9.10
N ARG A 81 -16.22 -0.62 10.40
CA ARG A 81 -16.66 -1.91 10.95
C ARG A 81 -18.15 -2.16 10.71
N GLU A 82 -18.98 -1.13 10.76
CA GLU A 82 -20.41 -1.27 10.46
C GLU A 82 -20.64 -1.62 8.97
N LYS A 83 -19.89 -0.99 8.04
CA LYS A 83 -19.92 -1.36 6.61
C LYS A 83 -19.54 -2.83 6.40
N LEU A 84 -18.51 -3.33 7.10
CA LEU A 84 -18.11 -4.75 7.04
C LEU A 84 -19.22 -5.69 7.54
N LYS A 85 -19.92 -5.34 8.62
CA LYS A 85 -21.07 -6.12 9.12
C LYS A 85 -22.24 -6.14 8.13
N GLN A 86 -22.37 -5.09 7.32
CA GLN A 86 -23.40 -4.98 6.28
C GLN A 86 -23.02 -5.73 4.99
N GLY A 87 -21.85 -6.39 4.96
CA GLY A 87 -21.40 -7.25 3.88
C GLY A 87 -20.37 -6.63 2.94
N ALA A 88 -19.85 -5.42 3.21
CA ALA A 88 -18.72 -4.88 2.47
C ALA A 88 -17.46 -5.72 2.75
N THR A 89 -16.60 -5.82 1.76
CA THR A 89 -15.28 -6.44 1.89
C THR A 89 -14.24 -5.43 2.40
N LEU A 90 -13.05 -5.92 2.79
CA LEU A 90 -11.93 -5.02 3.13
C LEU A 90 -11.50 -4.20 1.91
N ASP A 91 -11.57 -4.76 0.70
CA ASP A 91 -11.23 -4.06 -0.54
C ASP A 91 -12.22 -2.93 -0.85
N ASP A 92 -13.51 -3.12 -0.56
CA ASP A 92 -14.53 -2.07 -0.75
C ASP A 92 -14.30 -0.85 0.13
N ILE A 93 -13.76 -1.06 1.34
CA ILE A 93 -13.50 0.03 2.30
C ILE A 93 -12.04 0.48 2.32
N LEU A 94 -11.15 -0.16 1.54
CA LEU A 94 -9.73 0.17 1.49
C LEU A 94 -9.48 1.64 1.13
N PRO A 95 -10.11 2.22 0.09
CA PRO A 95 -9.85 3.61 -0.26
C PRO A 95 -10.15 4.59 0.88
N GLU A 96 -11.29 4.39 1.55
CA GLU A 96 -11.72 5.22 2.67
C GLU A 96 -10.81 5.03 3.90
N SER A 97 -10.46 3.78 4.23
CA SER A 97 -9.55 3.47 5.35
C SER A 97 -8.16 4.06 5.15
N PHE A 98 -7.63 3.99 3.92
CA PHE A 98 -6.31 4.55 3.61
C PHE A 98 -6.32 6.07 3.65
N ALA A 99 -7.38 6.72 3.15
CA ALA A 99 -7.54 8.17 3.26
C ALA A 99 -7.60 8.63 4.72
N ALA A 100 -8.37 7.93 5.56
CA ALA A 100 -8.43 8.20 6.99
C ALA A 100 -7.07 8.02 7.68
N THR A 101 -6.34 6.96 7.34
CA THR A 101 -5.00 6.68 7.90
C THR A 101 -4.00 7.74 7.46
N ARG A 102 -4.07 8.23 6.21
CA ARG A 102 -3.29 9.36 5.69
C ARG A 102 -3.55 10.61 6.52
N GLU A 103 -4.81 10.92 6.77
CA GLU A 103 -5.19 12.09 7.54
C GLU A 103 -4.74 12.00 9.00
N ALA A 104 -4.90 10.84 9.63
CA ALA A 104 -4.38 10.60 10.98
C ALA A 104 -2.86 10.78 11.06
N GLY A 105 -2.12 10.26 10.07
CA GLY A 105 -0.68 10.47 9.96
C GLY A 105 -0.30 11.95 9.80
N ARG A 106 -1.01 12.68 8.96
CA ARG A 106 -0.83 14.12 8.75
C ARG A 106 -1.06 14.92 10.04
N ARG A 107 -2.16 14.64 10.75
CA ARG A 107 -2.53 15.37 11.99
C ARG A 107 -1.63 15.07 13.16
N PHE A 108 -1.48 13.80 13.47
CA PHE A 108 -0.89 13.39 14.75
C PHE A 108 0.63 13.22 14.68
N LEU A 109 1.17 12.90 13.48
CA LEU A 109 2.61 12.72 13.27
C LEU A 109 3.25 13.79 12.38
N GLN A 110 2.46 14.67 11.76
CA GLN A 110 2.94 15.62 10.75
C GLN A 110 3.53 14.89 9.53
N MET A 111 3.08 13.65 9.28
CA MET A 111 3.55 12.77 8.21
C MET A 111 2.39 12.37 7.30
N ARG A 112 2.23 13.10 6.19
CA ARG A 112 1.27 12.70 5.16
C ARG A 112 1.86 11.63 4.26
N HIS A 113 1.15 10.51 4.10
CA HIS A 113 1.56 9.49 3.14
C HIS A 113 1.54 10.03 1.70
N TYR A 114 2.57 9.71 0.93
CA TYR A 114 2.62 9.95 -0.51
C TYR A 114 1.85 8.88 -1.29
N ASP A 115 1.43 9.18 -2.53
CA ASP A 115 0.68 8.24 -3.35
C ASP A 115 1.44 6.93 -3.63
N VAL A 116 2.77 7.01 -3.85
CA VAL A 116 3.62 5.81 -3.95
C VAL A 116 3.60 4.94 -2.70
N GLN A 117 3.45 5.55 -1.53
CA GLN A 117 3.32 4.82 -0.26
C GLN A 117 1.95 4.14 -0.14
N MET A 118 0.89 4.70 -0.73
CA MET A 118 -0.42 4.03 -0.84
C MET A 118 -0.31 2.75 -1.68
N VAL A 119 0.45 2.78 -2.78
CA VAL A 119 0.75 1.58 -3.57
C VAL A 119 1.43 0.52 -2.71
N GLY A 120 2.43 0.90 -1.90
CA GLY A 120 3.09 0.00 -0.97
C GLY A 120 2.12 -0.64 0.04
N GLY A 121 1.22 0.17 0.62
CA GLY A 121 0.18 -0.30 1.53
C GLY A 121 -0.80 -1.27 0.87
N TYR A 122 -1.22 -0.97 -0.36
CA TYR A 122 -2.07 -1.86 -1.16
C TYR A 122 -1.42 -3.21 -1.41
N ILE A 123 -0.16 -3.22 -1.84
CA ILE A 123 0.63 -4.43 -2.10
C ILE A 123 0.72 -5.30 -0.83
N LEU A 124 1.01 -4.70 0.32
CA LEU A 124 1.08 -5.40 1.60
C LEU A 124 -0.28 -5.98 2.02
N HIS A 125 -1.37 -5.22 1.83
CA HIS A 125 -2.72 -5.71 2.16
C HIS A 125 -3.08 -6.97 1.37
N HIS A 126 -2.66 -7.05 0.10
CA HIS A 126 -2.90 -8.21 -0.77
C HIS A 126 -1.91 -9.37 -0.58
N GLY A 127 -1.16 -9.38 0.53
CA GLY A 127 -0.24 -10.48 0.87
C GLY A 127 0.99 -10.58 -0.01
N MET A 128 1.37 -9.49 -0.68
CA MET A 128 2.56 -9.41 -1.53
C MET A 128 3.71 -8.72 -0.80
N ILE A 129 4.91 -8.79 -1.36
CA ILE A 129 6.10 -8.12 -0.86
C ILE A 129 6.21 -6.73 -1.51
N ALA A 130 6.19 -5.68 -0.68
CA ALA A 130 6.47 -4.31 -1.10
C ALA A 130 7.96 -4.01 -0.87
N GLU A 131 8.74 -4.00 -1.94
CA GLU A 131 10.14 -3.60 -1.89
C GLU A 131 10.23 -2.07 -1.98
N MET A 132 10.86 -1.47 -0.97
CA MET A 132 11.07 -0.03 -0.88
C MET A 132 12.50 0.26 -0.44
N VAL A 133 13.10 1.30 -1.00
CA VAL A 133 14.46 1.73 -0.65
C VAL A 133 14.52 2.22 0.81
N THR A 134 15.69 2.15 1.42
CA THR A 134 15.90 2.66 2.77
C THR A 134 15.62 4.16 2.82
N GLY A 135 14.84 4.61 3.80
CA GLY A 135 14.44 6.03 3.94
C GLY A 135 13.08 6.37 3.31
N GLU A 136 12.45 5.49 2.53
CA GLU A 136 11.16 5.76 1.88
C GLU A 136 9.93 5.63 2.80
N GLY A 137 10.15 5.47 4.10
CA GLY A 137 9.05 5.48 5.09
C GLY A 137 8.30 4.16 5.22
N LYS A 138 8.98 3.01 5.11
CA LYS A 138 8.36 1.66 5.26
C LYS A 138 7.52 1.51 6.53
N THR A 139 7.96 2.06 7.65
CA THR A 139 7.22 2.02 8.92
C THR A 139 5.88 2.75 8.82
N LEU A 140 5.86 3.91 8.14
CA LEU A 140 4.65 4.68 7.91
C LEU A 140 3.72 3.94 6.94
N VAL A 141 4.26 3.34 5.86
CA VAL A 141 3.49 2.53 4.90
C VAL A 141 2.78 1.36 5.58
N ALA A 142 3.44 0.68 6.52
CA ALA A 142 2.85 -0.45 7.24
C ALA A 142 1.60 -0.07 8.05
N THR A 143 1.41 1.21 8.38
CA THR A 143 0.21 1.66 9.11
C THR A 143 -1.05 1.54 8.27
N LEU A 144 -0.97 1.67 6.96
CA LEU A 144 -2.10 1.59 6.03
C LEU A 144 -2.80 0.20 6.09
N PRO A 145 -2.12 -0.90 5.74
CA PRO A 145 -2.73 -2.22 5.82
C PRO A 145 -3.00 -2.65 7.25
N ALA A 146 -2.21 -2.19 8.23
CA ALA A 146 -2.46 -2.51 9.63
C ALA A 146 -3.78 -1.92 10.12
N ALA A 147 -4.05 -0.64 9.84
CA ALA A 147 -5.31 0.01 10.20
C ALA A 147 -6.50 -0.66 9.52
N LEU A 148 -6.41 -0.95 8.22
CA LEU A 148 -7.46 -1.61 7.45
C LEU A 148 -7.79 -3.01 8.00
N ASN A 149 -6.78 -3.86 8.16
CA ASN A 149 -6.99 -5.24 8.59
C ASN A 149 -7.42 -5.34 10.07
N ALA A 150 -7.04 -4.36 10.91
CA ALA A 150 -7.50 -4.28 12.30
C ALA A 150 -9.01 -4.00 12.44
N LEU A 151 -9.70 -3.64 11.36
CA LEU A 151 -11.16 -3.51 11.34
C LEU A 151 -11.87 -4.86 11.41
N SER A 152 -11.25 -5.91 10.87
CA SER A 152 -11.82 -7.27 10.81
C SER A 152 -11.23 -8.24 11.83
N GLY A 153 -10.07 -7.93 12.44
CA GLY A 153 -9.42 -8.84 13.37
C GLY A 153 -8.15 -8.28 14.01
N HIS A 154 -7.33 -9.16 14.56
CA HIS A 154 -6.04 -8.79 15.13
C HIS A 154 -4.96 -8.69 14.05
N VAL A 155 -4.08 -7.69 14.18
CA VAL A 155 -2.92 -7.50 13.30
C VAL A 155 -1.65 -7.60 14.14
N HIS A 156 -0.67 -8.34 13.63
CA HIS A 156 0.65 -8.45 14.23
C HIS A 156 1.68 -7.78 13.33
N ALA A 157 2.30 -6.68 13.81
CA ALA A 157 3.44 -6.06 13.15
C ALA A 157 4.72 -6.69 13.72
N ILE A 158 5.47 -7.39 12.86
CA ILE A 158 6.68 -8.10 13.27
C ILE A 158 7.90 -7.34 12.77
N THR A 159 8.84 -7.09 13.67
CA THR A 159 10.11 -6.43 13.38
C THR A 159 11.28 -7.34 13.76
N VAL A 160 12.51 -6.93 13.39
CA VAL A 160 13.71 -7.76 13.58
C VAL A 160 14.16 -7.86 15.05
N ASN A 161 13.72 -6.94 15.93
CA ASN A 161 14.05 -6.96 17.35
C ASN A 161 13.07 -6.15 18.20
N ASP A 162 13.13 -6.32 19.52
CA ASP A 162 12.23 -5.70 20.49
C ASP A 162 12.34 -4.17 20.51
N TYR A 163 13.55 -3.63 20.32
CA TYR A 163 13.75 -2.18 20.27
C TYR A 163 12.94 -1.53 19.14
N LEU A 164 12.97 -2.11 17.94
CA LEU A 164 12.20 -1.61 16.81
C LEU A 164 10.70 -1.83 17.01
N ALA A 165 10.30 -2.95 17.62
CA ALA A 165 8.90 -3.21 17.93
C ALA A 165 8.33 -2.14 18.87
N GLN A 166 9.05 -1.83 19.94
CA GLN A 166 8.66 -0.80 20.89
C GLN A 166 8.64 0.58 20.24
N ARG A 167 9.72 0.96 19.54
CA ARG A 167 9.82 2.25 18.85
C ARG A 167 8.65 2.46 17.87
N ASP A 168 8.37 1.47 17.04
CA ASP A 168 7.34 1.56 16.01
C ASP A 168 5.93 1.59 16.64
N MET A 169 5.71 0.86 17.72
CA MET A 169 4.47 0.91 18.49
C MET A 169 4.25 2.29 19.13
N GLU A 170 5.27 2.85 19.80
CA GLU A 170 5.17 4.16 20.42
C GLU A 170 4.97 5.27 19.41
N TRP A 171 5.63 5.17 18.26
CA TRP A 171 5.60 6.22 17.24
C TRP A 171 4.34 6.13 16.37
N MET A 172 4.03 4.98 15.80
CA MET A 172 2.89 4.81 14.89
C MET A 172 1.57 4.57 15.60
N GLY A 173 1.59 4.18 16.87
CA GLY A 173 0.39 3.87 17.66
C GLY A 173 -0.61 5.02 17.73
N ILE A 174 -0.14 6.25 17.66
CA ILE A 174 -1.00 7.44 17.70
C ILE A 174 -1.93 7.54 16.47
N ILE A 175 -1.52 7.00 15.31
CA ILE A 175 -2.37 6.91 14.11
C ILE A 175 -3.58 6.03 14.41
N TYR A 176 -3.34 4.83 14.97
CA TYR A 176 -4.41 3.89 15.27
C TYR A 176 -5.37 4.43 16.32
N GLN A 177 -4.85 5.07 17.37
CA GLN A 177 -5.66 5.73 18.39
C GLN A 177 -6.51 6.86 17.79
N GLY A 178 -5.93 7.65 16.88
CA GLY A 178 -6.62 8.72 16.17
C GLY A 178 -7.77 8.23 15.30
N LEU A 179 -7.74 6.99 14.85
CA LEU A 179 -8.81 6.34 14.07
C LEU A 179 -9.84 5.61 14.94
N GLY A 180 -9.63 5.52 16.26
CA GLY A 180 -10.46 4.74 17.18
C GLY A 180 -10.17 3.25 17.19
N LEU A 181 -8.95 2.86 16.78
CA LEU A 181 -8.41 1.51 16.91
C LEU A 181 -7.65 1.37 18.24
N THR A 182 -7.68 0.19 18.84
CA THR A 182 -7.01 -0.15 20.12
C THR A 182 -6.18 -1.41 19.96
#